data_781ba01efdfb280cc6a7f3f39c89ac00
#
_entry.id   781ba01efdfb280cc6a7f3f39c89ac00
#
_cell.length_a   1.000
_cell.length_b   1.000
_cell.length_c   1.000
_cell.angle_alpha   90.00
_cell.angle_beta   90.00
_cell.angle_gamma   90.00
#
_symmetry.space_group_name_H-M   'P 1'
#
loop_
_entity.id
_entity.type
_entity.pdbx_description
1 polymer ?
#
loop_
_entity_poly.entity_id
_entity_poly.type
_entity_poly.pdbx_seq_one_letter_code
_entity_poly.pdbx_strand_id
1 'polypeptide(L)'
;NPRYGILLCINGTGIMNSWIRRNVTQETLDYAEMNRLAASVPAGSEGLSVVPFGNGAERMLCNRCPRAGIIGLDLNRHTTAHILRATQEGIAYSFRYGIDIMRGLGVRPDVIRAGAANLFLSPLFRQTLSMLTGARIELFNTDGALGAARGAALGAGYYKTRGEAFAALRRLEVVEPAEADR
;
A
#
# COMPACT_ATOMS: atom_id res chain seq x y z
N ASN A 1 -31.02 2.15 5.79
CA ASN A 1 -30.44 1.32 4.73
C ASN A 1 -29.27 0.53 5.31
N PRO A 2 -29.27 -0.79 5.21
CA PRO A 2 -28.12 -1.58 5.62
C PRO A 2 -26.91 -1.19 4.74
N ARG A 3 -25.78 -0.90 5.38
CA ARG A 3 -24.52 -0.66 4.68
C ARG A 3 -23.70 -1.94 4.74
N TYR A 4 -23.20 -2.38 3.61
CA TYR A 4 -22.30 -3.52 3.52
C TYR A 4 -20.86 -3.01 3.40
N GLY A 5 -19.94 -3.68 4.11
CA GLY A 5 -18.51 -3.49 3.93
C GLY A 5 -17.97 -4.56 2.97
N ILE A 6 -17.13 -4.17 2.03
CA ILE A 6 -16.34 -5.10 1.21
C ILE A 6 -14.92 -5.09 1.75
N LEU A 7 -14.44 -6.25 2.18
CA LEU A 7 -13.07 -6.41 2.68
C LEU A 7 -12.16 -6.94 1.56
N LEU A 8 -11.18 -6.15 1.18
CA LEU A 8 -10.06 -6.58 0.35
C LEU A 8 -8.86 -6.89 1.25
N CYS A 9 -8.39 -8.13 1.19
CA CYS A 9 -7.22 -8.57 1.92
C CYS A 9 -6.13 -9.00 0.93
N ILE A 10 -4.94 -8.43 1.06
CA ILE A 10 -3.75 -8.74 0.27
C ILE A 10 -2.63 -9.07 1.26
N ASN A 11 -2.23 -10.34 1.31
CA ASN A 11 -1.29 -10.83 2.32
C ASN A 11 0.17 -10.49 2.01
N GLY A 12 0.50 -10.33 0.74
CA GLY A 12 1.89 -10.19 0.27
C GLY A 12 2.49 -8.79 0.38
N THR A 13 1.74 -7.77 0.82
CA THR A 13 2.14 -6.36 0.70
C THR A 13 3.28 -5.93 1.65
N GLY A 14 2.96 -5.60 2.88
CA GLY A 14 3.92 -5.11 3.85
C GLY A 14 5.04 -6.12 4.17
N ILE A 15 4.70 -7.41 4.16
CA ILE A 15 5.68 -8.49 4.40
C ILE A 15 6.70 -8.57 3.26
N MET A 16 6.31 -8.32 2.02
CA MET A 16 7.24 -8.27 0.88
C MET A 16 8.26 -7.13 1.06
N ASN A 17 7.79 -5.93 1.39
CA ASN A 17 8.68 -4.80 1.63
C ASN A 17 9.64 -5.06 2.82
N SER A 18 9.14 -5.65 3.89
CA SER A 18 9.94 -6.06 5.04
C SER A 18 10.94 -7.17 4.70
N TRP A 19 10.55 -8.13 3.86
CA TRP A 19 11.43 -9.20 3.40
C TRP A 19 12.59 -8.65 2.55
N ILE A 20 12.32 -7.73 1.63
CA ILE A 20 13.34 -7.04 0.83
C ILE A 20 14.32 -6.30 1.75
N ARG A 21 13.83 -5.57 2.76
CA ARG A 21 14.70 -4.90 3.73
C ARG A 21 15.64 -5.89 4.42
N ARG A 22 15.12 -7.02 4.91
CA ARG A 22 15.94 -8.00 5.64
C ARG A 22 16.91 -8.77 4.77
N ASN A 23 16.48 -9.18 3.57
CA ASN A 23 17.21 -10.19 2.80
C ASN A 23 17.95 -9.60 1.58
N VAL A 24 17.51 -8.47 1.05
CA VAL A 24 18.17 -7.80 -0.08
C VAL A 24 19.07 -6.67 0.40
N THR A 25 18.58 -5.83 1.32
CA THR A 25 19.41 -4.76 1.88
C THR A 25 20.13 -5.15 3.17
N GLN A 26 19.92 -6.36 3.67
CA GLN A 26 20.55 -6.88 4.91
C GLN A 26 20.39 -5.90 6.10
N GLU A 27 19.25 -5.21 6.16
CA GLU A 27 18.93 -4.17 7.16
C GLU A 27 19.90 -2.98 7.21
N THR A 28 20.78 -2.83 6.23
CA THR A 28 21.72 -1.69 6.14
C THR A 28 21.00 -0.37 5.82
N LEU A 29 19.78 -0.45 5.30
CA LEU A 29 18.94 0.71 4.98
C LEU A 29 17.72 0.76 5.90
N ASP A 30 17.38 1.95 6.36
CA ASP A 30 16.06 2.18 6.94
C ASP A 30 14.99 2.38 5.84
N TYR A 31 13.71 2.44 6.22
CA TYR A 31 12.63 2.59 5.24
C TYR A 31 12.65 3.95 4.51
N ALA A 32 13.17 5.00 5.12
CA ALA A 32 13.28 6.31 4.50
C ALA A 32 14.34 6.29 3.40
N GLU A 33 15.48 5.66 3.66
CA GLU A 33 16.55 5.46 2.67
C GLU A 33 16.11 4.54 1.53
N MET A 34 15.40 3.43 1.85
CA MET A 34 14.80 2.57 0.83
C MET A 34 13.85 3.35 -0.08
N ASN A 35 13.00 4.21 0.48
CA ASN A 35 12.08 5.05 -0.29
C ASN A 35 12.83 6.06 -1.17
N ARG A 36 13.89 6.68 -0.65
CA ARG A 36 14.73 7.62 -1.39
C ARG A 36 15.43 6.94 -2.57
N LEU A 37 16.01 5.77 -2.35
CA LEU A 37 16.63 4.98 -3.42
C LEU A 37 15.62 4.53 -4.47
N ALA A 38 14.46 4.03 -4.05
CA ALA A 38 13.39 3.66 -4.96
C ALA A 38 12.94 4.84 -5.84
N ALA A 39 12.87 6.05 -5.27
CA ALA A 39 12.47 7.25 -5.99
C ALA A 39 13.53 7.74 -7.01
N SER A 40 14.79 7.30 -6.92
CA SER A 40 15.85 7.66 -7.87
C SER A 40 15.78 6.90 -9.20
N VAL A 41 14.95 5.86 -9.27
CA VAL A 41 14.75 5.04 -10.46
C VAL A 41 13.47 5.49 -11.18
N PRO A 42 13.43 5.51 -12.52
CA PRO A 42 12.23 5.89 -13.26
C PRO A 42 11.07 4.91 -13.06
N ALA A 43 9.84 5.37 -13.31
CA ALA A 43 8.64 4.55 -13.23
C ALA A 43 8.74 3.32 -14.13
N GLY A 44 8.26 2.18 -13.63
CA GLY A 44 8.38 0.88 -14.30
C GLY A 44 9.72 0.19 -14.08
N SER A 45 10.61 0.77 -13.22
CA SER A 45 11.88 0.15 -12.81
C SER A 45 12.70 -0.39 -13.98
N GLU A 46 12.67 0.31 -15.13
CA GLU A 46 13.32 -0.10 -16.37
C GLU A 46 13.00 -1.54 -16.84
N GLY A 47 11.77 -1.99 -16.57
CA GLY A 47 11.27 -3.32 -16.95
C GLY A 47 11.38 -4.38 -15.86
N LEU A 48 12.00 -4.08 -14.72
CA LEU A 48 12.00 -4.98 -13.57
C LEU A 48 10.63 -4.95 -12.88
N SER A 49 10.07 -6.12 -12.64
CA SER A 49 8.78 -6.26 -11.97
C SER A 49 8.87 -7.16 -10.75
N VAL A 50 8.10 -6.84 -9.71
CA VAL A 50 7.98 -7.68 -8.50
C VAL A 50 6.54 -8.12 -8.33
N VAL A 51 6.35 -9.44 -8.22
CA VAL A 51 5.08 -10.05 -7.80
C VAL A 51 5.12 -10.19 -6.29
N PRO A 52 4.28 -9.45 -5.50
CA PRO A 52 4.47 -9.32 -4.06
C PRO A 52 3.81 -10.43 -3.24
N PHE A 53 3.32 -11.50 -3.86
CA PHE A 53 2.66 -12.59 -3.16
C PHE A 53 3.70 -13.51 -2.47
N GLY A 54 3.24 -14.62 -1.87
CA GLY A 54 4.16 -15.56 -1.21
C GLY A 54 4.01 -15.61 0.31
N ASN A 55 2.99 -14.96 0.85
CA ASN A 55 2.61 -15.03 2.27
C ASN A 55 1.33 -15.86 2.48
N GLY A 56 1.30 -17.06 1.89
CA GLY A 56 0.15 -17.96 1.97
C GLY A 56 -0.93 -17.68 0.93
N ALA A 57 -2.17 -18.00 1.28
CA ALA A 57 -3.30 -17.90 0.37
C ALA A 57 -3.76 -16.46 0.17
N GLU A 58 -3.95 -16.07 -1.10
CA GLU A 58 -4.49 -14.75 -1.46
C GLU A 58 -5.97 -14.84 -1.79
N ARG A 59 -6.82 -14.17 -1.02
CA ARG A 59 -8.29 -14.22 -1.19
C ARG A 59 -8.71 -13.68 -2.55
N MET A 60 -8.11 -12.60 -3.01
CA MET A 60 -8.41 -12.02 -4.33
C MET A 60 -7.99 -12.92 -5.50
N LEU A 61 -7.20 -13.95 -5.25
CA LEU A 61 -6.80 -14.97 -6.21
C LEU A 61 -7.49 -16.32 -5.93
N CYS A 62 -8.71 -16.30 -5.44
CA CYS A 62 -9.50 -17.50 -5.13
C CYS A 62 -8.82 -18.45 -4.15
N ASN A 63 -8.17 -17.90 -3.11
CA ASN A 63 -7.40 -18.62 -2.10
C ASN A 63 -6.23 -19.45 -2.64
N ARG A 64 -5.73 -19.15 -3.84
CA ARG A 64 -4.50 -19.74 -4.33
C ARG A 64 -3.31 -19.25 -3.51
N CYS A 65 -2.27 -20.07 -3.43
CA CYS A 65 -0.99 -19.77 -2.76
C CYS A 65 0.09 -19.45 -3.80
N PRO A 66 0.06 -18.28 -4.45
CA PRO A 66 1.11 -17.90 -5.38
C PRO A 66 2.42 -17.65 -4.64
N ARG A 67 3.52 -17.69 -5.36
CA ARG A 67 4.84 -17.32 -4.86
C ARG A 67 5.15 -15.88 -5.23
N ALA A 68 6.03 -15.26 -4.45
CA ALA A 68 6.66 -14.01 -4.83
C ALA A 68 7.65 -14.26 -5.98
N GLY A 69 7.90 -13.23 -6.78
CA GLY A 69 8.86 -13.31 -7.88
C GLY A 69 9.43 -11.95 -8.22
N ILE A 70 10.69 -11.96 -8.66
CA ILE A 70 11.36 -10.83 -9.31
C ILE A 70 11.54 -11.24 -10.76
N ILE A 71 10.97 -10.47 -11.69
CA ILE A 71 10.84 -10.84 -13.10
C ILE A 71 11.48 -9.75 -13.96
N GLY A 72 12.20 -10.14 -15.00
CA GLY A 72 12.83 -9.20 -15.92
C GLY A 72 14.16 -8.63 -15.40
N LEU A 73 14.83 -9.32 -14.48
CA LEU A 73 16.12 -8.87 -13.94
C LEU A 73 17.20 -8.91 -15.04
N ASP A 74 17.79 -7.74 -15.33
CA ASP A 74 18.98 -7.56 -16.15
C ASP A 74 20.17 -7.26 -15.24
N LEU A 75 21.15 -8.17 -15.22
CA LEU A 75 22.30 -8.09 -14.30
C LEU A 75 23.28 -6.96 -14.63
N ASN A 76 23.19 -6.38 -15.83
CA ASN A 76 24.04 -5.26 -16.22
C ASN A 76 23.40 -3.90 -15.94
N ARG A 77 22.10 -3.85 -15.67
CA ARG A 77 21.32 -2.61 -15.53
C ARG A 77 20.74 -2.44 -14.14
N HIS A 78 20.10 -3.49 -13.63
CA HIS A 78 19.31 -3.36 -12.43
C HIS A 78 20.16 -3.41 -11.16
N THR A 79 19.88 -2.50 -10.24
CA THR A 79 20.53 -2.37 -8.95
C THR A 79 19.52 -2.61 -7.81
N THR A 80 19.98 -2.55 -6.58
CA THR A 80 19.09 -2.58 -5.39
C THR A 80 17.99 -1.52 -5.49
N ALA A 81 18.30 -0.31 -5.99
CA ALA A 81 17.30 0.76 -6.14
C ALA A 81 16.13 0.34 -7.06
N HIS A 82 16.42 -0.38 -8.15
CA HIS A 82 15.38 -0.92 -9.04
C HIS A 82 14.51 -1.97 -8.35
N ILE A 83 15.12 -2.88 -7.56
CA ILE A 83 14.38 -3.87 -6.76
C ILE A 83 13.45 -3.18 -5.75
N LEU A 84 13.95 -2.15 -5.07
CA LEU A 84 13.16 -1.37 -4.11
C LEU A 84 11.97 -0.68 -4.79
N ARG A 85 12.18 -0.06 -5.95
CA ARG A 85 11.12 0.56 -6.72
C ARG A 85 10.12 -0.46 -7.23
N ALA A 86 10.58 -1.51 -7.92
CA ALA A 86 9.74 -2.57 -8.44
C ALA A 86 8.90 -3.24 -7.34
N THR A 87 9.44 -3.35 -6.11
CA THR A 87 8.70 -3.86 -4.96
C THR A 87 7.50 -2.97 -4.61
N GLN A 88 7.69 -1.65 -4.51
CA GLN A 88 6.60 -0.74 -4.19
C GLN A 88 5.57 -0.67 -5.32
N GLU A 89 6.01 -0.66 -6.56
CA GLU A 89 5.13 -0.70 -7.74
C GLU A 89 4.33 -2.01 -7.79
N GLY A 90 4.97 -3.16 -7.60
CA GLY A 90 4.30 -4.47 -7.57
C GLY A 90 3.23 -4.57 -6.48
N ILE A 91 3.51 -4.00 -5.30
CA ILE A 91 2.51 -3.89 -4.23
C ILE A 91 1.37 -2.97 -4.68
N ALA A 92 1.64 -1.82 -5.28
CA ALA A 92 0.61 -0.91 -5.77
C ALA A 92 -0.25 -1.57 -6.88
N TYR A 93 0.36 -2.35 -7.78
CA TYR A 93 -0.38 -3.14 -8.78
C TYR A 93 -1.29 -4.19 -8.15
N SER A 94 -0.89 -4.82 -7.05
CA SER A 94 -1.75 -5.76 -6.34
C SER A 94 -2.98 -5.08 -5.73
N PHE A 95 -2.83 -3.86 -5.21
CA PHE A 95 -3.97 -3.04 -4.78
C PHE A 95 -4.88 -2.68 -5.95
N ARG A 96 -4.30 -2.26 -7.09
CA ARG A 96 -5.08 -1.95 -8.29
C ARG A 96 -5.89 -3.16 -8.75
N TYR A 97 -5.28 -4.34 -8.81
CA TYR A 97 -5.99 -5.57 -9.17
C TYR A 97 -7.18 -5.85 -8.24
N GLY A 98 -7.00 -5.71 -6.92
CA GLY A 98 -8.09 -5.85 -5.96
C GLY A 98 -9.19 -4.80 -6.11
N ILE A 99 -8.83 -3.56 -6.42
CA ILE A 99 -9.79 -2.49 -6.70
C ILE A 99 -10.56 -2.78 -8.00
N ASP A 100 -9.93 -3.36 -9.01
CA ASP A 100 -10.61 -3.72 -10.26
C ASP A 100 -11.64 -4.85 -10.03
N ILE A 101 -11.37 -5.79 -9.11
CA ILE A 101 -12.37 -6.76 -8.65
C ILE A 101 -13.57 -6.04 -8.01
N MET A 102 -13.31 -5.06 -7.12
CA MET A 102 -14.39 -4.27 -6.51
C MET A 102 -15.19 -3.47 -7.54
N ARG A 103 -14.50 -2.91 -8.55
CA ARG A 103 -15.16 -2.21 -9.68
C ARG A 103 -16.08 -3.14 -10.46
N GLY A 104 -15.67 -4.39 -10.65
CA GLY A 104 -16.51 -5.43 -11.26
C GLY A 104 -17.79 -5.72 -10.45
N LEU A 105 -17.78 -5.45 -9.14
CA LEU A 105 -18.94 -5.53 -8.26
C LEU A 105 -19.74 -4.21 -8.16
N GLY A 106 -19.43 -3.22 -8.98
CA GLY A 106 -20.09 -1.92 -9.00
C GLY A 106 -19.57 -0.91 -7.97
N VAL A 107 -18.51 -1.24 -7.22
CA VAL A 107 -17.89 -0.33 -6.24
C VAL A 107 -16.75 0.44 -6.89
N ARG A 108 -16.86 1.75 -6.94
CA ARG A 108 -15.82 2.65 -7.50
C ARG A 108 -15.28 3.54 -6.39
N PRO A 109 -14.12 3.23 -5.82
CA PRO A 109 -13.51 4.09 -4.80
C PRO A 109 -12.89 5.33 -5.47
N ASP A 110 -13.43 6.51 -5.16
CA ASP A 110 -12.86 7.80 -5.58
C ASP A 110 -11.85 8.33 -4.56
N VAL A 111 -11.89 7.80 -3.33
CA VAL A 111 -11.04 8.22 -2.22
C VAL A 111 -10.54 7.02 -1.45
N ILE A 112 -9.22 6.96 -1.25
CA ILE A 112 -8.54 6.04 -0.35
C ILE A 112 -8.14 6.82 0.91
N ARG A 113 -8.70 6.45 2.07
CA ARG A 113 -8.28 7.02 3.35
C ARG A 113 -7.29 6.08 4.03
N ALA A 114 -6.10 6.60 4.31
CA ALA A 114 -5.00 5.84 4.88
C ALA A 114 -4.45 6.51 6.15
N GLY A 115 -3.98 5.70 7.08
CA GLY A 115 -3.15 6.18 8.18
C GLY A 115 -1.72 6.46 7.71
N ALA A 116 -1.05 7.42 8.36
CA ALA A 116 0.36 7.72 8.15
C ALA A 116 1.24 6.61 8.78
N ALA A 117 1.22 5.44 8.17
CA ALA A 117 1.92 4.25 8.64
C ALA A 117 2.31 3.33 7.47
N ASN A 118 3.28 2.46 7.70
CA ASN A 118 3.73 1.43 6.76
C ASN A 118 4.10 2.03 5.38
N LEU A 119 3.69 1.38 4.30
CA LEU A 119 3.96 1.81 2.92
C LEU A 119 3.36 3.18 2.59
N PHE A 120 2.29 3.60 3.28
CA PHE A 120 1.74 4.94 3.09
C PHE A 120 2.66 6.06 3.59
N LEU A 121 3.76 5.76 4.28
CA LEU A 121 4.83 6.72 4.55
C LEU A 121 5.69 7.03 3.31
N SER A 122 5.69 6.16 2.30
CA SER A 122 6.39 6.40 1.04
C SER A 122 5.59 7.33 0.12
N PRO A 123 6.09 8.52 -0.24
CA PRO A 123 5.47 9.36 -1.25
C PRO A 123 5.37 8.67 -2.61
N LEU A 124 6.42 7.91 -2.99
CA LEU A 124 6.43 7.11 -4.20
C LEU A 124 5.26 6.13 -4.26
N PHE A 125 5.05 5.37 -3.19
CA PHE A 125 3.95 4.40 -3.13
C PHE A 125 2.58 5.08 -3.23
N ARG A 126 2.37 6.19 -2.50
CA ARG A 126 1.11 6.94 -2.56
C ARG A 126 0.82 7.49 -3.96
N GLN A 127 1.82 8.09 -4.60
CA GLN A 127 1.69 8.64 -5.96
C GLN A 127 1.39 7.53 -6.97
N THR A 128 2.14 6.43 -6.92
CA THR A 128 1.93 5.26 -7.79
C THR A 128 0.53 4.69 -7.61
N LEU A 129 0.09 4.48 -6.36
CA LEU A 129 -1.23 3.92 -6.07
C LEU A 129 -2.35 4.87 -6.52
N SER A 130 -2.23 6.17 -6.26
CA SER A 130 -3.20 7.18 -6.69
C SER A 130 -3.33 7.22 -8.20
N MET A 131 -2.21 7.27 -8.92
CA MET A 131 -2.17 7.24 -10.39
C MET A 131 -2.82 5.97 -10.95
N LEU A 132 -2.43 4.79 -10.43
CA LEU A 132 -2.95 3.51 -10.91
C LEU A 132 -4.45 3.33 -10.70
N THR A 133 -4.97 3.83 -9.59
CA THR A 133 -6.36 3.64 -9.20
C THR A 133 -7.28 4.75 -9.66
N GLY A 134 -6.74 5.92 -9.99
CA GLY A 134 -7.51 7.14 -10.24
C GLY A 134 -8.19 7.69 -8.98
N ALA A 135 -7.91 7.13 -7.81
CA ALA A 135 -8.46 7.57 -6.54
C ALA A 135 -7.49 8.52 -5.83
N ARG A 136 -8.00 9.63 -5.28
CA ARG A 136 -7.18 10.46 -4.41
C ARG A 136 -6.90 9.75 -3.09
N ILE A 137 -5.73 9.98 -2.51
CA ILE A 137 -5.35 9.41 -1.21
C ILE A 137 -5.37 10.52 -0.16
N GLU A 138 -6.18 10.36 0.87
CA GLU A 138 -6.21 11.22 2.05
C GLU A 138 -5.42 10.54 3.18
N LEU A 139 -4.31 11.13 3.60
CA LEU A 139 -3.45 10.62 4.67
C LEU A 139 -3.82 11.25 6.00
N PHE A 140 -4.01 10.44 7.02
CA PHE A 140 -4.41 10.86 8.37
C PHE A 140 -3.36 10.54 9.42
N ASN A 141 -3.30 11.36 10.49
CA ASN A 141 -2.41 11.16 11.66
C ASN A 141 -2.88 9.99 12.54
N THR A 142 -2.99 8.81 11.98
CA THR A 142 -3.41 7.60 12.68
C THR A 142 -2.73 6.36 12.06
N ASP A 143 -2.84 5.25 12.77
CA ASP A 143 -2.51 3.92 12.28
C ASP A 143 -3.59 2.92 12.71
N GLY A 144 -3.40 1.64 12.36
CA GLY A 144 -4.36 0.59 12.71
C GLY A 144 -4.46 0.36 14.21
N ALA A 145 -3.35 0.43 14.94
CA ALA A 145 -3.32 0.22 16.39
C ALA A 145 -4.07 1.34 17.13
N LEU A 146 -3.80 2.58 16.76
CA LEU A 146 -4.49 3.74 17.35
C LEU A 146 -5.99 3.74 17.01
N GLY A 147 -6.35 3.32 15.79
CA GLY A 147 -7.75 3.15 15.38
C GLY A 147 -8.48 2.10 16.23
N ALA A 148 -7.85 0.94 16.43
CA ALA A 148 -8.37 -0.13 17.27
C ALA A 148 -8.51 0.30 18.73
N ALA A 149 -7.51 1.00 19.30
CA ALA A 149 -7.55 1.54 20.65
C ALA A 149 -8.72 2.53 20.86
N ARG A 150 -8.93 3.43 19.88
CA ARG A 150 -10.09 4.35 19.91
C ARG A 150 -11.42 3.61 19.87
N GLY A 151 -11.52 2.57 19.03
CA GLY A 151 -12.71 1.72 18.95
C GLY A 151 -12.99 1.01 20.26
N ALA A 152 -11.98 0.41 20.89
CA ALA A 152 -12.08 -0.24 22.18
C ALA A 152 -12.48 0.74 23.30
N ALA A 153 -11.87 1.92 23.35
CA ALA A 153 -12.17 2.96 24.32
C ALA A 153 -13.62 3.49 24.20
N LEU A 154 -14.13 3.60 22.95
CA LEU A 154 -15.52 3.93 22.69
C LEU A 154 -16.45 2.81 23.18
N GLY A 155 -16.13 1.55 22.89
CA GLY A 155 -16.89 0.38 23.36
C GLY A 155 -16.92 0.23 24.88
N ALA A 156 -15.82 0.58 25.54
CA ALA A 156 -15.72 0.59 27.02
C ALA A 156 -16.37 1.83 27.68
N GLY A 157 -16.93 2.76 26.89
CA GLY A 157 -17.57 3.96 27.42
C GLY A 157 -16.60 5.04 27.92
N TYR A 158 -15.29 4.93 27.64
CA TYR A 158 -14.31 5.98 27.93
C TYR A 158 -14.62 7.24 27.11
N TYR A 159 -14.86 7.11 25.82
CA TYR A 159 -15.44 8.15 24.99
C TYR A 159 -16.97 8.02 24.97
N LYS A 160 -17.67 9.13 25.14
CA LYS A 160 -19.15 9.13 25.11
C LYS A 160 -19.69 9.14 23.67
N THR A 161 -18.94 9.68 22.74
CA THR A 161 -19.36 9.81 21.35
C THR A 161 -18.21 9.47 20.39
N ARG A 162 -18.56 9.12 19.14
CA ARG A 162 -17.57 8.97 18.07
C ARG A 162 -16.81 10.28 17.79
N GLY A 163 -17.48 11.43 17.92
CA GLY A 163 -16.84 12.73 17.77
C GLY A 163 -15.69 12.93 18.74
N GLU A 164 -15.87 12.59 20.02
CA GLU A 164 -14.80 12.63 21.03
C GLU A 164 -13.65 11.66 20.68
N ALA A 165 -13.96 10.41 20.33
CA ALA A 165 -12.96 9.40 20.03
C ALA A 165 -12.06 9.79 18.85
N PHE A 166 -12.58 10.55 17.89
CA PHE A 166 -11.88 10.96 16.68
C PHE A 166 -11.58 12.46 16.60
N ALA A 167 -11.77 13.23 17.69
CA ALA A 167 -11.54 14.68 17.71
C ALA A 167 -10.10 15.09 17.33
N ALA A 168 -9.12 14.25 17.65
CA ALA A 168 -7.71 14.47 17.32
C ALA A 168 -7.30 13.94 15.92
N LEU A 169 -8.24 13.34 15.17
CA LEU A 169 -7.96 12.83 13.83
C LEU A 169 -7.86 14.01 12.85
N ARG A 170 -6.70 14.16 12.23
CA ARG A 170 -6.44 15.22 11.25
C ARG A 170 -5.93 14.64 9.95
N ARG A 171 -6.39 15.21 8.85
CA ARG A 171 -5.83 14.93 7.53
C ARG A 171 -4.51 15.68 7.40
N LEU A 172 -3.44 14.94 7.09
CA LEU A 172 -2.08 15.45 6.95
C LEU A 172 -1.77 15.87 5.53
N GLU A 173 -2.26 15.08 4.55
CA GLU A 173 -1.91 15.25 3.15
C GLU A 173 -3.03 14.72 2.25
N VAL A 174 -3.14 15.28 1.06
CA VAL A 174 -3.97 14.77 -0.03
C VAL A 174 -3.06 14.56 -1.24
N VAL A 175 -3.09 13.36 -1.82
CA VAL A 175 -2.41 13.02 -3.06
C VAL A 175 -3.47 12.85 -4.13
N GLU A 176 -3.49 13.75 -5.10
CA GLU A 176 -4.37 13.66 -6.27
C GLU A 176 -3.75 12.72 -7.31
N PRO A 177 -4.56 11.99 -8.09
CA PRO A 177 -4.05 11.18 -9.18
C PRO A 177 -3.42 12.10 -10.24
N ALA A 178 -2.12 11.90 -10.49
CA ALA A 178 -1.47 12.53 -11.62
C ALA A 178 -2.08 11.98 -12.92
N GLU A 179 -2.22 12.84 -13.95
CA GLU A 179 -2.51 12.34 -15.28
C GLU A 179 -1.38 11.40 -15.71
N ALA A 180 -1.74 10.18 -16.14
CA ALA A 180 -0.76 9.28 -16.71
C ALA A 180 -0.21 9.94 -17.97
N ASP A 181 1.09 10.17 -18.03
CA ASP A 181 1.75 10.54 -19.29
C ASP A 181 1.41 9.46 -20.32
N ARG A 182 0.66 9.84 -21.36
CA ARG A 182 0.19 8.97 -22.45
C ARG A 182 1.32 8.67 -23.42
#